data_11540a6b5956e90275eca55dec3889ae
#
_entry.id   11540a6b5956e90275eca55dec3889ae
#
_cell.length_a   1.000
_cell.length_b   1.000
_cell.length_c   1.000
_cell.angle_alpha   90.00
_cell.angle_beta   90.00
_cell.angle_gamma   90.00
#
_symmetry.space_group_name_H-M   'P 1'
#
loop_
_entity.id
_entity.type
_entity.pdbx_description
1 polymer ?
#
loop_
_entity_poly.entity_id
_entity_poly.type
_entity_poly.pdbx_seq_one_letter_code
_entity_poly.pdbx_strand_id
1 'polypeptide(L)'
;MDLKSISRLKLFKPKEQYQLTDHIPITVDVLHQIQRTIGQHPAETGGFLGTSDGKTIDHFYFDYSAKTTGGTYTPDTEAVNKIIKKWNEEGIKLVGNIHSHPDGYPTPSHADVEYAQRIMEAFDLDQFYVIIGQLGRCF
;
A
#
# COMPACT_ATOMS: atom_id res chain seq x y z
N MET A 1 -10.63 -9.10 -12.52
CA MET A 1 -9.53 -8.20 -12.94
C MET A 1 -8.28 -8.56 -12.16
N ASP A 2 -7.15 -8.60 -12.82
CA ASP A 2 -5.88 -8.89 -12.17
C ASP A 2 -5.01 -7.65 -12.13
N LEU A 3 -4.04 -7.65 -11.22
CA LEU A 3 -3.02 -6.61 -11.22
C LEU A 3 -2.13 -6.79 -12.44
N LYS A 4 -2.07 -5.77 -13.27
CA LYS A 4 -1.32 -5.77 -14.52
C LYS A 4 0.13 -5.39 -14.31
N SER A 5 0.36 -4.42 -13.43
CA SER A 5 1.69 -3.92 -13.11
C SER A 5 1.72 -3.29 -11.73
N ILE A 6 2.90 -3.19 -11.17
CA ILE A 6 3.12 -2.58 -9.85
C ILE A 6 4.23 -1.55 -9.98
N SER A 7 3.96 -0.34 -9.51
CA SER A 7 4.95 0.72 -9.37
C SER A 7 5.21 0.96 -7.89
N ARG A 8 6.47 1.15 -7.53
CA ARG A 8 6.89 1.33 -6.14
C ARG A 8 7.62 2.64 -5.96
N LEU A 9 7.24 3.35 -4.92
CA LEU A 9 7.90 4.58 -4.50
C LEU A 9 8.30 4.44 -3.05
N LYS A 10 9.58 4.69 -2.75
CA LYS A 10 10.08 4.68 -1.38
C LYS A 10 10.29 6.09 -0.90
N LEU A 11 9.66 6.43 0.22
CA LEU A 11 9.79 7.72 0.87
C LEU A 11 10.76 7.64 2.04
N PHE A 12 11.54 8.70 2.24
CA PHE A 12 12.50 8.81 3.33
C PHE A 12 12.23 10.08 4.14
N LYS A 13 12.69 10.11 5.38
CA LYS A 13 12.82 11.36 6.11
C LYS A 13 14.12 12.06 5.74
N PRO A 14 14.11 13.38 5.55
CA PRO A 14 12.93 14.24 5.53
C PRO A 14 12.02 13.92 4.35
N LYS A 15 10.72 14.19 4.49
CA LYS A 15 9.67 13.78 3.57
C LYS A 15 9.76 14.36 2.15
N GLU A 16 10.65 15.29 1.92
CA GLU A 16 10.94 15.79 0.58
C GLU A 16 11.78 14.82 -0.26
N GLN A 17 12.39 13.82 0.39
CA GLN A 17 13.24 12.84 -0.28
C GLN A 17 12.43 11.59 -0.62
N TYR A 18 12.38 11.26 -1.88
CA TYR A 18 11.78 10.01 -2.35
C TYR A 18 12.41 9.57 -3.66
N GLN A 19 12.28 8.29 -3.96
CA GLN A 19 12.75 7.74 -5.22
C GLN A 19 11.92 6.51 -5.61
N LEU A 20 11.79 6.26 -6.91
CA LEU A 20 11.20 5.02 -7.40
C LEU A 20 12.13 3.87 -7.09
N THR A 21 11.55 2.75 -6.65
CA THR A 21 12.31 1.53 -6.41
C THR A 21 11.47 0.31 -6.76
N ASP A 22 12.12 -0.73 -7.26
CA ASP A 22 11.54 -2.04 -7.54
C ASP A 22 12.16 -3.13 -6.66
N HIS A 23 12.84 -2.74 -5.59
CA HIS A 23 13.68 -3.63 -4.78
C HIS A 23 13.20 -3.84 -3.34
N ILE A 24 11.92 -4.09 -3.13
CA ILE A 24 11.51 -4.66 -1.85
C ILE A 24 10.88 -6.03 -2.11
N PRO A 25 11.44 -7.10 -1.54
CA PRO A 25 10.84 -8.42 -1.69
C PRO A 25 9.47 -8.49 -1.05
N ILE A 26 8.54 -9.15 -1.74
CA ILE A 26 7.19 -9.41 -1.25
C ILE A 26 7.01 -10.92 -1.27
N THR A 27 6.48 -11.51 -0.19
CA THR A 27 6.25 -12.95 -0.17
C THR A 27 5.17 -13.36 -1.17
N VAL A 28 5.25 -14.59 -1.65
CA VAL A 28 4.24 -15.16 -2.54
C VAL A 28 2.85 -15.15 -1.90
N ASP A 29 2.79 -15.42 -0.60
CA ASP A 29 1.53 -15.37 0.14
C ASP A 29 0.89 -13.98 0.10
N VAL A 30 1.68 -12.93 0.35
CA VAL A 30 1.19 -11.54 0.27
C VAL A 30 0.74 -11.22 -1.16
N LEU A 31 1.50 -11.61 -2.17
CA LEU A 31 1.09 -11.42 -3.56
C LEU A 31 -0.25 -12.07 -3.87
N HIS A 32 -0.46 -13.30 -3.38
CA HIS A 32 -1.74 -14.00 -3.54
C HIS A 32 -2.87 -13.27 -2.82
N GLN A 33 -2.63 -12.76 -1.61
CA GLN A 33 -3.63 -11.97 -0.87
C GLN A 33 -4.00 -10.71 -1.64
N ILE A 34 -3.02 -10.01 -2.19
CA ILE A 34 -3.25 -8.80 -2.99
C ILE A 34 -4.09 -9.14 -4.23
N GLN A 35 -3.76 -10.21 -4.94
CA GLN A 35 -4.53 -10.63 -6.12
C GLN A 35 -5.97 -11.03 -5.78
N ARG A 36 -6.19 -11.67 -4.65
CA ARG A 36 -7.53 -12.10 -4.23
C ARG A 36 -8.38 -10.97 -3.67
N THR A 37 -7.78 -9.84 -3.30
CA THR A 37 -8.48 -8.68 -2.73
C THR A 37 -8.45 -7.52 -3.71
N ILE A 38 -7.39 -6.75 -3.74
CA ILE A 38 -7.25 -5.58 -4.62
C ILE A 38 -7.44 -5.97 -6.08
N GLY A 39 -6.87 -7.10 -6.50
CA GLY A 39 -6.97 -7.58 -7.87
C GLY A 39 -8.37 -7.97 -8.30
N GLN A 40 -9.30 -8.18 -7.38
CA GLN A 40 -10.68 -8.60 -7.66
C GLN A 40 -11.70 -7.49 -7.46
N HIS A 41 -11.27 -6.30 -7.10
CA HIS A 41 -12.15 -5.14 -6.88
C HIS A 41 -11.85 -4.05 -7.91
N PRO A 42 -12.85 -3.22 -8.24
CA PRO A 42 -12.59 -2.06 -9.08
C PRO A 42 -11.60 -1.10 -8.41
N ALA A 43 -10.88 -0.33 -9.22
CA ALA A 43 -10.09 0.77 -8.69
C ALA A 43 -11.03 1.83 -8.08
N GLU A 44 -10.70 2.48 -7.00
CA GLU A 44 -9.44 2.29 -6.31
C GLU A 44 -9.71 1.58 -4.99
N THR A 45 -9.00 0.52 -4.72
CA THR A 45 -9.03 -0.17 -3.43
C THR A 45 -7.60 -0.31 -2.93
N GLY A 46 -7.44 -0.51 -1.64
CA GLY A 46 -6.10 -0.52 -1.09
C GLY A 46 -5.95 -1.26 0.21
N GLY A 47 -4.73 -1.25 0.72
CA GLY A 47 -4.38 -1.89 1.96
C GLY A 47 -3.00 -1.48 2.45
N PHE A 48 -2.57 -2.13 3.52
CA PHE A 48 -1.33 -1.80 4.20
C PHE A 48 -0.40 -2.99 4.24
N LEU A 49 0.88 -2.68 4.23
CA LEU A 49 1.94 -3.68 4.12
C LEU A 49 2.80 -3.64 5.37
N GLY A 50 3.12 -4.81 5.89
CA GLY A 50 3.93 -4.96 7.08
C GLY A 50 5.10 -5.91 6.86
N THR A 51 6.09 -5.79 7.74
CA THR A 51 7.26 -6.65 7.74
C THR A 51 7.59 -7.12 9.15
N SER A 52 7.89 -8.41 9.28
CA SER A 52 8.35 -8.99 10.55
C SER A 52 9.87 -8.97 10.69
N ASP A 53 10.61 -8.89 9.57
CA ASP A 53 12.08 -8.95 9.57
C ASP A 53 12.76 -7.64 9.15
N GLY A 54 11.99 -6.64 8.74
CA GLY A 54 12.53 -5.38 8.25
C GLY A 54 13.04 -5.41 6.82
N LYS A 55 12.97 -6.54 6.13
CA LYS A 55 13.55 -6.74 4.80
C LYS A 55 12.56 -7.18 3.75
N THR A 56 11.52 -7.90 4.16
CA THR A 56 10.55 -8.51 3.25
C THR A 56 9.15 -8.14 3.68
N ILE A 57 8.29 -7.78 2.74
CA ILE A 57 6.86 -7.58 3.01
C ILE A 57 6.23 -8.96 3.14
N ASP A 58 5.89 -9.33 4.35
CA ASP A 58 5.31 -10.64 4.70
C ASP A 58 3.95 -10.54 5.38
N HIS A 59 3.43 -9.32 5.54
CA HIS A 59 2.11 -9.06 6.10
C HIS A 59 1.34 -8.06 5.25
N PHE A 60 0.04 -8.30 5.12
CA PHE A 60 -0.85 -7.47 4.33
C PHE A 60 -2.21 -7.37 5.02
N TYR A 61 -2.76 -6.16 5.06
CA TYR A 61 -4.12 -5.91 5.51
C TYR A 61 -4.90 -5.24 4.39
N PHE A 62 -5.99 -5.88 3.93
CA PHE A 62 -6.88 -5.29 2.94
C PHE A 62 -7.87 -4.36 3.62
N ASP A 63 -7.88 -3.09 3.20
CA ASP A 63 -8.78 -2.08 3.75
C ASP A 63 -10.14 -2.13 3.06
N TYR A 64 -10.89 -3.21 3.31
CA TYR A 64 -12.17 -3.45 2.65
C TYR A 64 -13.29 -2.54 3.14
N SER A 65 -13.11 -1.84 4.25
CA SER A 65 -14.08 -0.87 4.77
C SER A 65 -13.80 0.56 4.29
N ALA A 66 -12.74 0.76 3.51
CA ALA A 66 -12.45 2.05 2.92
C ALA A 66 -13.55 2.49 1.96
N LYS A 67 -13.77 3.79 1.88
CA LYS A 67 -14.67 4.35 0.89
C LYS A 67 -13.93 4.51 -0.42
N THR A 68 -14.48 3.96 -1.49
CA THR A 68 -13.88 4.05 -2.82
C THR A 68 -14.87 4.63 -3.80
N THR A 69 -14.34 5.44 -4.71
CA THR A 69 -15.04 5.87 -5.93
C THR A 69 -14.13 5.52 -7.11
N GLY A 70 -14.60 5.67 -8.32
CA GLY A 70 -13.78 5.38 -9.50
C GLY A 70 -12.50 6.19 -9.60
N GLY A 71 -12.37 7.28 -8.86
CA GLY A 71 -11.20 8.16 -8.90
C GLY A 71 -10.50 8.39 -7.56
N THR A 72 -11.03 7.87 -6.45
CA THR A 72 -10.43 8.11 -5.15
C THR A 72 -10.51 6.89 -4.23
N TYR A 73 -9.49 6.75 -3.40
CA TYR A 73 -9.46 5.81 -2.30
C TYR A 73 -9.36 6.59 -0.99
N THR A 74 -10.37 6.44 -0.13
CA THR A 74 -10.38 7.08 1.18
C THR A 74 -10.25 6.00 2.26
N PRO A 75 -9.09 5.90 2.93
CA PRO A 75 -8.88 4.88 3.95
C PRO A 75 -9.85 4.99 5.11
N ASP A 76 -10.20 3.85 5.69
CA ASP A 76 -10.88 3.79 6.97
C ASP A 76 -9.82 3.95 8.07
N THR A 77 -9.62 5.17 8.55
CA THR A 77 -8.56 5.48 9.50
C THR A 77 -8.69 4.72 10.82
N GLU A 78 -9.92 4.47 11.26
CA GLU A 78 -10.16 3.73 12.49
C GLU A 78 -9.72 2.26 12.36
N ALA A 79 -10.09 1.60 11.27
CA ALA A 79 -9.68 0.24 10.99
C ALA A 79 -8.17 0.13 10.79
N VAL A 80 -7.58 1.08 10.09
CA VAL A 80 -6.13 1.14 9.86
C VAL A 80 -5.38 1.29 11.19
N ASN A 81 -5.82 2.18 12.06
CA ASN A 81 -5.18 2.37 13.35
C ASN A 81 -5.24 1.10 14.22
N LYS A 82 -6.32 0.37 14.16
CA LYS A 82 -6.46 -0.91 14.88
C LYS A 82 -5.46 -1.94 14.40
N ILE A 83 -5.30 -2.09 13.08
CA ILE A 83 -4.37 -3.08 12.54
C ILE A 83 -2.92 -2.69 12.81
N ILE A 84 -2.58 -1.42 12.74
CA ILE A 84 -1.22 -0.96 13.05
C ILE A 84 -0.89 -1.24 14.51
N LYS A 85 -1.82 -0.96 15.42
CA LYS A 85 -1.64 -1.25 16.84
C LYS A 85 -1.42 -2.75 17.07
N LYS A 86 -2.24 -3.59 16.45
CA LYS A 86 -2.13 -5.04 16.54
C LYS A 86 -0.77 -5.51 16.01
N TRP A 87 -0.35 -5.00 14.88
CA TRP A 87 0.95 -5.35 14.30
C TRP A 87 2.11 -4.97 15.22
N ASN A 88 2.06 -3.77 15.82
CA ASN A 88 3.08 -3.35 16.76
C ASN A 88 3.19 -4.30 17.96
N GLU A 89 2.06 -4.78 18.48
CA GLU A 89 2.04 -5.76 19.56
C GLU A 89 2.63 -7.10 19.16
N GLU A 90 2.56 -7.46 17.87
CA GLU A 90 3.09 -8.70 17.32
C GLU A 90 4.50 -8.58 16.76
N GLY A 91 5.13 -7.41 16.86
CA GLY A 91 6.47 -7.17 16.33
C GLY A 91 6.51 -6.96 14.83
N ILE A 92 5.38 -6.66 14.23
CA ILE A 92 5.26 -6.37 12.79
C ILE A 92 5.31 -4.86 12.59
N LYS A 93 6.17 -4.40 11.70
CA LYS A 93 6.31 -2.97 11.39
C LYS A 93 5.50 -2.63 10.13
N LEU A 94 4.76 -1.53 10.22
CA LEU A 94 4.16 -0.93 9.03
C LEU A 94 5.27 -0.44 8.11
N VAL A 95 5.25 -0.85 6.85
CA VAL A 95 6.33 -0.55 5.89
C VAL A 95 5.82 0.15 4.64
N GLY A 96 4.53 0.10 4.38
CA GLY A 96 3.99 0.74 3.18
C GLY A 96 2.49 0.56 3.04
N ASN A 97 1.98 1.12 1.96
CA ASN A 97 0.62 0.88 1.52
C ASN A 97 0.61 0.50 0.03
N ILE A 98 -0.49 -0.09 -0.37
CA ILE A 98 -0.73 -0.44 -1.77
C ILE A 98 -2.17 -0.09 -2.09
N HIS A 99 -2.40 0.49 -3.26
CA HIS A 99 -3.76 0.61 -3.79
C HIS A 99 -3.74 0.50 -5.30
N SER A 100 -4.93 0.25 -5.86
CA SER A 100 -5.06 0.09 -7.30
C SER A 100 -5.39 1.42 -7.96
N HIS A 101 -4.80 1.63 -9.13
CA HIS A 101 -5.18 2.69 -10.05
C HIS A 101 -5.81 2.09 -11.30
N PRO A 102 -6.65 2.84 -12.03
CA PRO A 102 -7.11 2.41 -13.34
C PRO A 102 -5.93 2.20 -14.29
N ASP A 103 -6.13 1.36 -15.30
CA ASP A 103 -5.13 1.15 -16.34
C ASP A 103 -4.76 2.50 -17.02
N GLY A 104 -3.49 2.72 -17.24
CA GLY A 104 -2.97 3.98 -17.76
C GLY A 104 -2.48 4.98 -16.72
N TYR A 105 -2.63 4.68 -15.41
CA TYR A 105 -2.17 5.55 -14.33
C TYR A 105 -1.19 4.80 -13.42
N PRO A 106 0.06 4.59 -13.87
CA PRO A 106 0.99 3.67 -13.19
C PRO A 106 1.72 4.26 -11.98
N THR A 107 1.66 5.56 -11.75
CA THR A 107 2.46 6.21 -10.71
C THR A 107 1.59 6.75 -9.58
N PRO A 108 2.16 6.89 -8.35
CA PRO A 108 1.46 7.54 -7.26
C PRO A 108 1.06 8.96 -7.61
N SER A 109 -0.13 9.36 -7.22
CA SER A 109 -0.58 10.74 -7.35
C SER A 109 0.04 11.62 -6.25
N HIS A 110 -0.09 12.94 -6.39
CA HIS A 110 0.31 13.87 -5.35
C HIS A 110 -0.42 13.59 -4.03
N ALA A 111 -1.70 13.29 -4.09
CA ALA A 111 -2.49 12.94 -2.90
C ALA A 111 -2.00 11.64 -2.25
N ASP A 112 -1.58 10.65 -3.04
CA ASP A 112 -1.02 9.41 -2.53
C ASP A 112 0.25 9.66 -1.72
N VAL A 113 1.13 10.50 -2.24
CA VAL A 113 2.38 10.86 -1.58
C VAL A 113 2.12 11.65 -0.31
N GLU A 114 1.21 12.63 -0.35
CA GLU A 114 0.83 13.41 0.84
C GLU A 114 0.27 12.53 1.94
N TYR A 115 -0.59 11.59 1.60
CA TYR A 115 -1.17 10.65 2.58
C TYR A 115 -0.08 9.80 3.23
N ALA A 116 0.83 9.27 2.43
CA ALA A 116 1.95 8.48 2.93
C ALA A 116 2.84 9.31 3.86
N GLN A 117 3.10 10.57 3.54
CA GLN A 117 3.88 11.46 4.38
C GLN A 117 3.22 11.72 5.73
N ARG A 118 1.88 11.83 5.75
CA ARG A 118 1.13 11.97 7.00
C ARG A 118 1.24 10.72 7.87
N ILE A 119 1.21 9.54 7.24
CA ILE A 119 1.42 8.27 7.96
C ILE A 119 2.82 8.24 8.58
N MET A 120 3.84 8.61 7.81
CA MET A 120 5.21 8.65 8.30
C MET A 120 5.36 9.56 9.51
N GLU A 121 4.72 10.73 9.48
CA GLU A 121 4.72 11.66 10.62
C GLU A 121 3.97 11.09 11.83
N ALA A 122 2.78 10.55 11.60
CA ALA A 122 1.93 10.04 12.67
C ALA A 122 2.55 8.87 13.43
N PHE A 123 3.28 8.00 12.75
CA PHE A 123 3.87 6.80 13.32
C PHE A 123 5.40 6.87 13.44
N ASP A 124 5.97 8.03 13.21
CA ASP A 124 7.42 8.29 13.30
C ASP A 124 8.24 7.28 12.48
N LEU A 125 7.89 7.13 11.23
CA LEU A 125 8.54 6.22 10.31
C LEU A 125 9.64 6.93 9.53
N ASP A 126 10.81 6.30 9.42
CA ASP A 126 11.93 6.86 8.66
C ASP A 126 11.80 6.63 7.16
N GLN A 127 11.05 5.62 6.76
CA GLN A 127 10.83 5.28 5.36
C GLN A 127 9.47 4.60 5.18
N PHE A 128 8.94 4.67 3.96
CA PHE A 128 7.64 4.12 3.65
C PHE A 128 7.51 3.85 2.15
N TYR A 129 6.97 2.71 1.79
CA TYR A 129 6.72 2.36 0.40
C TYR A 129 5.30 2.71 -0.01
N VAL A 130 5.15 3.37 -1.14
CA VAL A 130 3.85 3.59 -1.79
C VAL A 130 3.84 2.73 -3.06
N ILE A 131 2.95 1.75 -3.08
CA ILE A 131 2.86 0.80 -4.19
C ILE A 131 1.55 1.00 -4.92
N ILE A 132 1.63 1.13 -6.23
CA ILE A 132 0.47 1.26 -7.10
C ILE A 132 0.36 -0.01 -7.95
N GLY A 133 -0.78 -0.67 -7.83
CA GLY A 133 -1.14 -1.79 -8.69
C GLY A 133 -2.09 -1.31 -9.79
N GLN A 134 -1.73 -1.52 -11.04
CA GLN A 134 -2.64 -1.25 -12.14
C GLN A 134 -3.50 -2.46 -12.42
N LEU A 135 -4.82 -2.25 -12.47
CA LEU A 135 -5.76 -3.29 -12.84
C LEU A 135 -5.76 -3.47 -14.34
N GLY A 136 -5.50 -4.70 -14.78
CA GLY A 136 -5.67 -5.11 -16.14
C GLY A 136 -7.04 -5.73 -16.36
N ARG A 137 -7.46 -5.83 -17.62
CA ARG A 137 -8.69 -6.54 -17.95
C ARG A 137 -8.40 -8.03 -18.06
N CYS A 138 -9.24 -8.83 -17.41
CA CYS A 138 -9.26 -10.27 -17.64
C CYS A 138 -10.13 -10.58 -18.85
N PHE A 139 -9.58 -11.34 -19.76
CA PHE A 139 -10.31 -11.81 -20.93
C PHE A 139 -10.44 -13.33 -20.91
#